data_fd1585c02eca315dc8bb55849f01241a
#
_entry.id   fd1585c02eca315dc8bb55849f01241a
#
_cell.length_a   1.000
_cell.length_b   1.000
_cell.length_c   1.000
_cell.angle_alpha   90.00
_cell.angle_beta   90.00
_cell.angle_gamma   90.00
#
_symmetry.space_group_name_H-M   'P 1'
#
loop_
_entity.id
_entity.type
_entity.pdbx_description
1 polymer ?
#
loop_
_entity_poly.entity_id
_entity_poly.type
_entity_poly.pdbx_seq_one_letter_code
_entity_poly.pdbx_strand_id
1 'polypeptide(L)'
;MASQDAKLDLLISEMANLRKSTSEIAMLVNRVNTLETTVAAQQATINSLTNDVKYLKDLVNSREQQSRDSTIRIFNFPGSDAETNLTNKVYDKLLKPILAAAKQKGDLATLPQVGTTIEDIYRAGKFAAGANKPPPPIVVKLTSTTIRLALLRNKRLNTPPPQEGGKRMTIAEDLTPPTYKKYRELLSDDRVEKGWTINGSIFIVKKSDKSVIRVRSAYDSIDQILG
;
A
#
# COMPACT_ATOMS: atom_id res chain seq x y z
N MET A 1 55.72 -64.14 -25.27
CA MET A 1 54.95 -63.43 -26.27
C MET A 1 53.46 -63.22 -25.85
N ALA A 2 52.76 -64.25 -25.36
CA ALA A 2 51.34 -64.11 -24.95
C ALA A 2 51.06 -63.01 -23.87
N SER A 3 52.07 -62.62 -23.06
CA SER A 3 51.90 -61.57 -22.05
C SER A 3 51.92 -60.14 -22.55
N GLN A 4 52.50 -59.88 -23.71
CA GLN A 4 52.53 -58.52 -24.35
C GLN A 4 51.25 -58.25 -25.14
N ASP A 5 50.76 -59.21 -25.87
CA ASP A 5 49.53 -59.07 -26.64
C ASP A 5 48.30 -58.84 -25.70
N ALA A 6 48.23 -59.55 -24.59
CA ALA A 6 47.18 -59.36 -23.58
C ALA A 6 47.22 -57.96 -22.93
N LYS A 7 48.41 -57.33 -22.76
CA LYS A 7 48.57 -55.94 -22.30
C LYS A 7 48.16 -54.96 -23.37
N LEU A 8 48.40 -55.26 -24.63
CA LEU A 8 48.04 -54.40 -25.74
C LEU A 8 46.48 -54.37 -25.90
N ASP A 9 45.86 -55.53 -25.81
CA ASP A 9 44.39 -55.64 -25.89
C ASP A 9 43.70 -54.87 -24.71
N LEU A 10 44.28 -54.95 -23.50
CA LEU A 10 43.78 -54.20 -22.37
C LEU A 10 43.90 -52.69 -22.59
N LEU A 11 45.01 -52.18 -23.08
CA LEU A 11 45.23 -50.78 -23.41
C LEU A 11 44.27 -50.31 -24.51
N ILE A 12 44.04 -51.08 -25.53
CA ILE A 12 43.07 -50.75 -26.58
C ILE A 12 41.64 -50.64 -26.00
N SER A 13 41.24 -51.53 -25.09
CA SER A 13 39.96 -51.49 -24.40
C SER A 13 39.84 -50.27 -23.52
N GLU A 14 40.86 -49.95 -22.73
CA GLU A 14 40.88 -48.75 -21.88
C GLU A 14 40.83 -47.45 -22.72
N MET A 15 41.54 -47.38 -23.83
CA MET A 15 41.45 -46.25 -24.76
C MET A 15 40.06 -46.07 -25.39
N ALA A 16 39.39 -47.18 -25.73
CA ALA A 16 38.01 -47.15 -26.23
C ALA A 16 37.04 -46.62 -25.17
N ASN A 17 37.19 -47.06 -23.93
CA ASN A 17 36.40 -46.60 -22.78
C ASN A 17 36.64 -45.09 -22.49
N LEU A 18 37.89 -44.63 -22.52
CA LEU A 18 38.25 -43.24 -22.35
C LEU A 18 37.63 -42.36 -23.46
N ARG A 19 37.70 -42.79 -24.70
CA ARG A 19 37.06 -42.08 -25.84
C ARG A 19 35.55 -41.95 -25.66
N LYS A 20 34.90 -43.04 -25.18
CA LYS A 20 33.45 -43.04 -24.89
C LYS A 20 33.13 -42.03 -23.78
N SER A 21 33.87 -42.09 -22.67
CA SER A 21 33.69 -41.16 -21.53
C SER A 21 33.92 -39.70 -21.93
N THR A 22 34.95 -39.43 -22.76
CA THR A 22 35.24 -38.08 -23.29
C THR A 22 34.09 -37.56 -24.14
N SER A 23 33.49 -38.42 -24.99
CA SER A 23 32.31 -38.06 -25.79
C SER A 23 31.07 -37.77 -24.92
N GLU A 24 30.85 -38.57 -23.88
CA GLU A 24 29.76 -38.34 -22.92
C GLU A 24 29.95 -37.04 -22.16
N ILE A 25 31.19 -36.72 -21.73
CA ILE A 25 31.52 -35.45 -21.07
C ILE A 25 31.25 -34.28 -22.02
N ALA A 26 31.67 -34.35 -23.30
CA ALA A 26 31.38 -33.31 -24.27
C ALA A 26 29.88 -33.06 -24.47
N MET A 27 29.06 -34.12 -24.50
CA MET A 27 27.59 -33.98 -24.54
C MET A 27 27.04 -33.35 -23.28
N LEU A 28 27.55 -33.70 -22.08
CA LEU A 28 27.12 -33.09 -20.83
C LEU A 28 27.49 -31.60 -20.77
N VAL A 29 28.70 -31.22 -21.17
CA VAL A 29 29.12 -29.83 -21.29
C VAL A 29 28.19 -29.02 -22.18
N ASN A 30 27.87 -29.53 -23.36
CA ASN A 30 26.93 -28.87 -24.25
C ASN A 30 25.52 -28.71 -23.62
N ARG A 31 25.07 -29.73 -22.89
CA ARG A 31 23.78 -29.69 -22.21
C ARG A 31 23.78 -28.68 -21.04
N VAL A 32 24.87 -28.57 -20.30
CA VAL A 32 25.05 -27.55 -19.23
C VAL A 32 25.00 -26.15 -19.84
N ASN A 33 25.74 -25.87 -20.90
CA ASN A 33 25.75 -24.58 -21.57
C ASN A 33 24.34 -24.19 -22.10
N THR A 34 23.59 -25.17 -22.62
CA THR A 34 22.20 -24.93 -23.05
C THR A 34 21.28 -24.62 -21.87
N LEU A 35 21.43 -25.32 -20.75
CA LEU A 35 20.67 -25.07 -19.54
C LEU A 35 20.98 -23.70 -18.95
N GLU A 36 22.25 -23.31 -18.88
CA GLU A 36 22.67 -21.99 -18.41
C GLU A 36 22.04 -20.86 -19.25
N THR A 37 22.06 -21.00 -20.58
CA THR A 37 21.41 -20.05 -21.49
C THR A 37 19.91 -19.98 -21.26
N THR A 38 19.27 -21.12 -21.05
CA THR A 38 17.82 -21.21 -20.79
C THR A 38 17.46 -20.55 -19.45
N VAL A 39 18.25 -20.82 -18.40
CA VAL A 39 18.07 -20.22 -17.07
C VAL A 39 18.22 -18.70 -17.13
N ALA A 40 19.22 -18.20 -17.85
CA ALA A 40 19.42 -16.75 -18.04
C ALA A 40 18.22 -16.10 -18.76
N ALA A 41 17.71 -16.74 -19.81
CA ALA A 41 16.52 -16.25 -20.53
C ALA A 41 15.26 -16.28 -19.65
N GLN A 42 15.07 -17.33 -18.87
CA GLN A 42 13.95 -17.42 -17.91
C GLN A 42 14.05 -16.35 -16.82
N GLN A 43 15.24 -16.09 -16.30
CA GLN A 43 15.46 -15.04 -15.29
C GLN A 43 15.12 -13.65 -15.84
N ALA A 44 15.52 -13.35 -17.09
CA ALA A 44 15.15 -12.11 -17.76
C ALA A 44 13.63 -11.96 -17.91
N THR A 45 12.96 -13.04 -18.30
CA THR A 45 11.49 -13.08 -18.41
C THR A 45 10.80 -12.86 -17.07
N ILE A 46 11.27 -13.51 -16.00
CA ILE A 46 10.76 -13.33 -14.63
C ILE A 46 10.91 -11.89 -14.18
N ASN A 47 12.07 -11.26 -14.44
CA ASN A 47 12.30 -9.86 -14.08
C ASN A 47 11.35 -8.92 -14.83
N SER A 48 11.13 -9.14 -16.13
CA SER A 48 10.16 -8.37 -16.92
C SER A 48 8.75 -8.51 -16.37
N LEU A 49 8.29 -9.75 -16.19
CA LEU A 49 6.94 -10.02 -15.66
C LEU A 49 6.75 -9.45 -14.24
N THR A 50 7.77 -9.47 -13.41
CA THR A 50 7.72 -8.86 -12.06
C THR A 50 7.51 -7.36 -12.14
N ASN A 51 8.19 -6.68 -13.06
CA ASN A 51 8.01 -5.25 -13.31
C ASN A 51 6.62 -4.93 -13.85
N ASP A 52 6.12 -5.72 -14.79
CA ASP A 52 4.78 -5.55 -15.36
C ASP A 52 3.69 -5.74 -14.31
N VAL A 53 3.81 -6.76 -13.46
CA VAL A 53 2.89 -6.98 -12.33
C VAL A 53 2.91 -5.82 -11.35
N LYS A 54 4.09 -5.27 -11.04
CA LYS A 54 4.22 -4.09 -10.17
C LYS A 54 3.53 -2.88 -10.80
N TYR A 55 3.80 -2.60 -12.08
CA TYR A 55 3.17 -1.51 -12.81
C TYR A 55 1.64 -1.63 -12.82
N LEU A 56 1.11 -2.82 -13.12
CA LEU A 56 -0.34 -3.05 -13.12
C LEU A 56 -0.96 -2.87 -11.72
N LYS A 57 -0.29 -3.33 -10.66
CA LYS A 57 -0.73 -3.11 -9.27
C LYS A 57 -0.78 -1.62 -8.94
N ASP A 58 0.23 -0.84 -9.32
CA ASP A 58 0.25 0.61 -9.11
C ASP A 58 -0.86 1.31 -9.89
N LEU A 59 -1.12 0.89 -11.13
CA LEU A 59 -2.19 1.43 -11.97
C LEU A 59 -3.57 1.17 -11.36
N VAL A 60 -3.83 -0.07 -10.93
CA VAL A 60 -5.08 -0.46 -10.27
C VAL A 60 -5.27 0.32 -8.97
N ASN A 61 -4.21 0.37 -8.14
CA ASN A 61 -4.24 1.12 -6.87
C ASN A 61 -4.49 2.62 -7.08
N SER A 62 -3.88 3.21 -8.10
CA SER A 62 -4.09 4.62 -8.45
C SER A 62 -5.52 4.90 -8.88
N ARG A 63 -6.10 4.05 -9.74
CA ARG A 63 -7.50 4.17 -10.18
C ARG A 63 -8.49 3.99 -9.02
N GLU A 64 -8.24 3.00 -8.16
CA GLU A 64 -9.04 2.82 -6.95
C GLU A 64 -8.94 4.04 -6.02
N GLN A 65 -7.74 4.62 -5.85
CA GLN A 65 -7.57 5.83 -5.06
C GLN A 65 -8.31 7.03 -5.67
N GLN A 66 -8.30 7.19 -7.00
CA GLN A 66 -9.05 8.23 -7.69
C GLN A 66 -10.57 8.09 -7.47
N SER A 67 -11.09 6.87 -7.44
CA SER A 67 -12.53 6.65 -7.14
C SER A 67 -12.92 7.09 -5.73
N ARG A 68 -11.93 7.29 -4.84
CA ARG A 68 -12.10 7.76 -3.45
C ARG A 68 -11.81 9.25 -3.27
N ASP A 69 -11.63 10.01 -4.36
CA ASP A 69 -11.24 11.43 -4.33
C ASP A 69 -12.27 12.36 -3.66
N SER A 70 -13.52 11.93 -3.53
CA SER A 70 -14.54 12.63 -2.76
C SER A 70 -14.81 12.01 -1.40
N THR A 71 -14.06 10.97 -0.99
CA THR A 71 -14.35 10.20 0.21
C THR A 71 -13.41 10.54 1.36
N ILE A 72 -13.95 10.61 2.58
CA ILE A 72 -13.19 10.73 3.83
C ILE A 72 -13.52 9.58 4.77
N ARG A 73 -12.62 9.32 5.70
CA ARG A 73 -12.82 8.34 6.76
C ARG A 73 -12.77 9.03 8.13
N ILE A 74 -13.77 8.76 8.95
CA ILE A 74 -13.89 9.30 10.30
C ILE A 74 -13.65 8.18 11.31
N PHE A 75 -12.72 8.39 12.23
CA PHE A 75 -12.37 7.43 13.28
C PHE A 75 -12.88 7.91 14.63
N ASN A 76 -13.16 6.97 15.52
CA ASN A 76 -13.59 7.19 16.92
C ASN A 76 -14.89 8.00 17.04
N PHE A 77 -15.76 8.00 16.04
CA PHE A 77 -17.08 8.61 16.15
C PHE A 77 -18.00 7.68 16.96
N PRO A 78 -18.54 8.14 18.09
CA PRO A 78 -19.37 7.30 18.96
C PRO A 78 -20.66 6.86 18.25
N GLY A 79 -21.20 5.72 18.64
CA GLY A 79 -22.45 5.17 18.10
C GLY A 79 -22.69 3.74 18.54
N SER A 80 -23.71 3.11 17.96
CA SER A 80 -24.13 1.72 18.24
C SER A 80 -24.65 1.06 16.96
N ASP A 81 -24.87 -0.26 17.00
CA ASP A 81 -25.45 -1.03 15.87
C ASP A 81 -26.90 -0.60 15.54
N ALA A 82 -27.62 -0.06 16.52
CA ALA A 82 -28.99 0.47 16.35
C ALA A 82 -29.01 1.95 15.96
N GLU A 83 -27.92 2.47 15.35
CA GLU A 83 -27.80 3.89 15.04
C GLU A 83 -28.75 4.33 13.93
N THR A 84 -29.68 5.21 14.27
CA THR A 84 -30.56 5.90 13.31
C THR A 84 -29.99 7.28 13.00
N ASN A 85 -30.17 7.73 11.74
CA ASN A 85 -29.83 9.07 11.30
C ASN A 85 -28.36 9.44 11.43
N LEU A 86 -27.47 8.52 11.03
CA LEU A 86 -26.01 8.69 11.04
C LEU A 86 -25.57 9.97 10.30
N THR A 87 -26.22 10.26 9.18
CA THR A 87 -25.92 11.42 8.31
C THR A 87 -26.00 12.73 9.07
N ASN A 88 -27.11 13.02 9.72
CA ASN A 88 -27.30 14.27 10.45
C ASN A 88 -26.39 14.33 11.70
N LYS A 89 -26.23 13.21 12.40
CA LYS A 89 -25.36 13.16 13.57
C LYS A 89 -23.91 13.49 13.22
N VAL A 90 -23.37 12.92 12.14
CA VAL A 90 -22.00 13.17 11.69
C VAL A 90 -21.89 14.61 11.17
N TYR A 91 -22.86 15.06 10.37
CA TYR A 91 -22.86 16.41 9.86
C TYR A 91 -22.86 17.44 11.00
N ASP A 92 -23.84 17.40 11.90
CA ASP A 92 -24.01 18.43 12.94
C ASP A 92 -22.88 18.40 13.97
N LYS A 93 -22.46 17.20 14.44
CA LYS A 93 -21.44 17.09 15.48
C LYS A 93 -20.00 17.29 14.99
N LEU A 94 -19.71 17.00 13.72
CA LEU A 94 -18.33 16.99 13.26
C LEU A 94 -18.10 17.83 11.99
N LEU A 95 -18.87 17.63 10.93
CA LEU A 95 -18.56 18.25 9.65
C LEU A 95 -18.92 19.74 9.61
N LYS A 96 -20.11 20.11 10.10
CA LYS A 96 -20.61 21.48 10.11
C LYS A 96 -19.69 22.47 10.83
N PRO A 97 -19.18 22.19 12.05
CA PRO A 97 -18.24 23.09 12.73
C PRO A 97 -16.95 23.31 11.93
N ILE A 98 -16.42 22.25 11.29
CA ILE A 98 -15.21 22.32 10.47
C ILE A 98 -15.45 23.12 9.18
N LEU A 99 -16.60 22.90 8.53
CA LEU A 99 -16.99 23.63 7.33
C LEU A 99 -17.27 25.11 7.63
N ALA A 100 -17.82 25.42 8.80
CA ALA A 100 -18.00 26.80 9.25
C ALA A 100 -16.65 27.52 9.43
N ALA A 101 -15.66 26.83 10.01
CA ALA A 101 -14.30 27.37 10.12
C ALA A 101 -13.63 27.52 8.73
N ALA A 102 -13.86 26.57 7.83
CA ALA A 102 -13.38 26.63 6.44
C ALA A 102 -13.97 27.83 5.70
N LYS A 103 -15.26 28.11 5.90
CA LYS A 103 -15.91 29.33 5.36
C LYS A 103 -15.29 30.61 5.91
N GLN A 104 -15.06 30.69 7.22
CA GLN A 104 -14.44 31.87 7.85
C GLN A 104 -13.04 32.14 7.31
N LYS A 105 -12.30 31.10 6.91
CA LYS A 105 -10.96 31.21 6.31
C LYS A 105 -10.97 31.50 4.81
N GLY A 106 -12.13 31.46 4.17
CA GLY A 106 -12.24 31.66 2.73
C GLY A 106 -11.99 30.40 1.89
N ASP A 107 -11.84 29.21 2.51
CA ASP A 107 -11.74 27.94 1.77
C ASP A 107 -13.08 27.53 1.11
N LEU A 108 -14.19 28.10 1.58
CA LEU A 108 -15.55 27.90 1.05
C LEU A 108 -16.29 29.25 0.96
N ALA A 109 -16.97 29.48 -0.14
CA ALA A 109 -17.81 30.68 -0.32
C ALA A 109 -19.07 30.66 0.59
N THR A 110 -19.69 29.49 0.74
CA THR A 110 -20.90 29.30 1.54
C THR A 110 -20.75 28.08 2.47
N LEU A 111 -21.53 28.07 3.55
CA LEU A 111 -21.62 26.87 4.39
C LEU A 111 -22.61 25.90 3.73
N PRO A 112 -22.14 24.74 3.21
CA PRO A 112 -23.02 23.79 2.56
C PRO A 112 -23.91 23.07 3.58
N GLN A 113 -25.15 22.74 3.18
CA GLN A 113 -26.10 22.00 4.02
C GLN A 113 -25.82 20.48 3.97
N VAL A 114 -26.45 19.70 4.84
CA VAL A 114 -26.23 18.25 4.93
C VAL A 114 -26.44 17.54 3.59
N GLY A 115 -27.54 17.79 2.89
CA GLY A 115 -27.86 17.16 1.60
C GLY A 115 -26.96 17.59 0.44
N THR A 116 -26.31 18.76 0.54
CA THR A 116 -25.32 19.24 -0.42
C THR A 116 -23.87 18.92 0.01
N THR A 117 -23.68 18.28 1.16
CA THR A 117 -22.38 17.91 1.69
C THR A 117 -22.12 16.41 1.54
N ILE A 118 -23.10 15.59 1.94
CA ILE A 118 -22.97 14.14 2.03
C ILE A 118 -23.82 13.49 0.94
N GLU A 119 -23.15 12.69 0.09
CA GLU A 119 -23.79 11.86 -0.93
C GLU A 119 -24.18 10.51 -0.32
N ASP A 120 -23.24 9.88 0.40
CA ASP A 120 -23.43 8.58 1.06
C ASP A 120 -22.61 8.50 2.34
N ILE A 121 -23.10 7.70 3.30
CA ILE A 121 -22.43 7.51 4.60
C ILE A 121 -22.75 6.15 5.20
N TYR A 122 -21.71 5.43 5.64
CA TYR A 122 -21.86 4.14 6.30
C TYR A 122 -20.70 3.84 7.25
N ARG A 123 -20.92 2.91 8.18
CA ARG A 123 -19.85 2.38 9.02
C ARG A 123 -19.14 1.22 8.32
N ALA A 124 -17.82 1.28 8.28
CA ALA A 124 -16.98 0.25 7.67
C ALA A 124 -16.67 -0.84 8.71
N GLY A 125 -17.59 -1.77 8.89
CA GLY A 125 -17.47 -2.89 9.82
C GLY A 125 -18.57 -2.92 10.88
N LYS A 126 -18.52 -3.94 11.73
CA LYS A 126 -19.44 -4.15 12.87
C LYS A 126 -18.84 -3.63 14.17
N PHE A 127 -19.67 -3.24 15.11
CA PHE A 127 -19.21 -2.97 16.48
C PHE A 127 -18.68 -4.25 17.10
N ALA A 128 -17.47 -4.18 17.62
CA ALA A 128 -16.87 -5.33 18.28
C ALA A 128 -17.39 -5.42 19.73
N ALA A 129 -17.75 -6.60 20.18
CA ALA A 129 -18.11 -6.85 21.57
C ALA A 129 -16.93 -6.53 22.51
N GLY A 130 -17.19 -5.78 23.57
CA GLY A 130 -16.22 -5.41 24.61
C GLY A 130 -16.07 -3.91 24.79
N ALA A 131 -16.03 -3.48 26.07
CA ALA A 131 -16.15 -2.08 26.49
C ALA A 131 -15.03 -1.12 26.01
N ASN A 132 -13.90 -1.64 25.51
CA ASN A 132 -12.72 -0.80 25.17
C ASN A 132 -12.31 -0.84 23.68
N LYS A 133 -13.14 -1.42 22.81
CA LYS A 133 -12.81 -1.42 21.37
C LYS A 133 -13.30 -0.14 20.70
N PRO A 134 -12.49 0.47 19.84
CA PRO A 134 -12.92 1.66 19.12
C PRO A 134 -14.11 1.31 18.21
N PRO A 135 -15.07 2.24 18.04
CA PRO A 135 -16.16 2.05 17.10
C PRO A 135 -15.63 1.88 15.68
N PRO A 136 -16.35 1.14 14.80
CA PRO A 136 -15.96 1.00 13.41
C PRO A 136 -15.90 2.38 12.75
N PRO A 137 -14.90 2.62 11.87
CA PRO A 137 -14.77 3.90 11.19
C PRO A 137 -15.97 4.15 10.28
N ILE A 138 -16.30 5.43 10.12
CA ILE A 138 -17.33 5.87 9.19
C ILE A 138 -16.66 6.29 7.88
N VAL A 139 -17.19 5.81 6.78
CA VAL A 139 -16.85 6.25 5.42
C VAL A 139 -17.92 7.24 4.99
N VAL A 140 -17.50 8.42 4.53
CA VAL A 140 -18.39 9.48 4.05
C VAL A 140 -17.99 9.82 2.64
N LYS A 141 -18.88 9.59 1.70
CA LYS A 141 -18.79 10.08 0.33
C LYS A 141 -19.38 11.48 0.27
N LEU A 142 -18.57 12.43 -0.11
CA LEU A 142 -18.94 13.85 -0.22
C LEU A 142 -19.34 14.18 -1.64
N THR A 143 -20.18 15.17 -1.80
CA THR A 143 -20.67 15.62 -3.12
C THR A 143 -19.60 16.29 -3.97
N SER A 144 -18.48 16.76 -3.35
CA SER A 144 -17.40 17.39 -4.10
C SER A 144 -16.04 17.24 -3.42
N THR A 145 -15.00 17.24 -4.24
CA THR A 145 -13.60 17.26 -3.80
C THR A 145 -13.24 18.57 -3.09
N THR A 146 -13.89 19.70 -3.43
CA THR A 146 -13.71 20.98 -2.75
C THR A 146 -14.12 20.91 -1.29
N ILE A 147 -15.29 20.31 -1.00
CA ILE A 147 -15.75 20.10 0.39
C ILE A 147 -14.78 19.17 1.13
N ARG A 148 -14.32 18.10 0.49
CA ARG A 148 -13.32 17.18 1.07
C ARG A 148 -12.03 17.93 1.44
N LEU A 149 -11.49 18.73 0.53
CA LEU A 149 -10.25 19.48 0.77
C LEU A 149 -10.43 20.49 1.90
N ALA A 150 -11.56 21.19 1.95
CA ALA A 150 -11.89 22.12 3.02
C ALA A 150 -11.94 21.41 4.39
N LEU A 151 -12.56 20.24 4.48
CA LEU A 151 -12.60 19.41 5.69
C LEU A 151 -11.20 18.96 6.12
N LEU A 152 -10.42 18.42 5.20
CA LEU A 152 -9.08 17.88 5.52
C LEU A 152 -8.09 18.97 5.94
N ARG A 153 -8.15 20.17 5.33
CA ARG A 153 -7.32 21.33 5.73
C ARG A 153 -7.67 21.87 7.10
N ASN A 154 -8.97 21.91 7.41
CA ASN A 154 -9.48 22.55 8.62
C ASN A 154 -9.79 21.57 9.77
N LYS A 155 -9.57 20.26 9.60
CA LYS A 155 -9.91 19.21 10.57
C LYS A 155 -9.34 19.41 11.97
N ARG A 156 -8.24 20.13 12.13
CA ARG A 156 -7.59 20.38 13.43
C ARG A 156 -8.23 21.52 14.23
N LEU A 157 -9.00 22.39 13.60
CA LEU A 157 -9.47 23.63 14.21
C LEU A 157 -10.69 23.45 15.11
N ASN A 158 -11.60 22.54 14.75
CA ASN A 158 -12.88 22.38 15.43
C ASN A 158 -13.26 20.91 15.69
N THR A 159 -12.25 20.04 15.81
CA THR A 159 -12.54 18.67 16.27
C THR A 159 -12.94 18.75 17.73
N PRO A 160 -14.16 18.34 18.13
CA PRO A 160 -14.56 18.34 19.53
C PRO A 160 -13.52 17.63 20.40
N PRO A 161 -13.29 18.09 21.65
CA PRO A 161 -12.44 17.38 22.59
C PRO A 161 -12.99 15.95 22.80
N PRO A 162 -12.14 14.97 23.12
CA PRO A 162 -12.61 13.65 23.46
C PRO A 162 -13.58 13.76 24.65
N GLN A 163 -14.70 13.04 24.61
CA GLN A 163 -15.51 12.82 25.82
C GLN A 163 -14.65 12.12 26.86
N GLU A 164 -14.92 12.33 28.15
CA GLU A 164 -14.16 11.71 29.26
C GLU A 164 -13.89 10.23 28.97
N GLY A 165 -12.60 9.83 28.94
CA GLY A 165 -12.16 8.47 28.63
C GLY A 165 -12.17 8.07 27.15
N GLY A 166 -12.64 8.92 26.23
CA GLY A 166 -12.76 8.62 24.82
C GLY A 166 -11.55 9.03 23.98
N LYS A 167 -11.29 8.31 22.87
CA LYS A 167 -10.31 8.72 21.88
C LYS A 167 -10.86 9.89 21.05
N ARG A 168 -9.99 10.84 20.72
CA ARG A 168 -10.36 12.00 19.87
C ARG A 168 -10.88 11.52 18.51
N MET A 169 -11.99 12.09 18.05
CA MET A 169 -12.49 11.91 16.69
C MET A 169 -11.48 12.48 15.69
N THR A 170 -11.20 11.74 14.63
CA THR A 170 -10.25 12.18 13.59
C THR A 170 -10.82 11.96 12.21
N ILE A 171 -10.56 12.92 11.31
CA ILE A 171 -10.89 12.83 9.89
C ILE A 171 -9.59 12.58 9.12
N ALA A 172 -9.62 11.57 8.24
CA ALA A 172 -8.51 11.23 7.36
C ALA A 172 -9.00 11.02 5.92
N GLU A 173 -8.07 10.96 5.00
CA GLU A 173 -8.34 10.49 3.64
C GLU A 173 -8.78 9.03 3.66
N ASP A 174 -9.67 8.64 2.76
CA ASP A 174 -10.00 7.24 2.53
C ASP A 174 -8.96 6.64 1.59
N LEU A 175 -7.93 6.04 2.18
CA LEU A 175 -6.86 5.39 1.44
C LEU A 175 -7.26 4.00 0.98
N THR A 176 -6.73 3.57 -0.16
CA THR A 176 -6.81 2.17 -0.57
C THR A 176 -6.10 1.26 0.44
N PRO A 177 -6.48 -0.02 0.56
CA PRO A 177 -5.85 -0.95 1.51
C PRO A 177 -4.33 -1.06 1.34
N PRO A 178 -3.75 -1.17 0.12
CA PRO A 178 -2.30 -1.20 -0.06
C PRO A 178 -1.63 0.09 0.41
N THR A 179 -2.19 1.25 0.05
CA THR A 179 -1.65 2.57 0.46
C THR A 179 -1.72 2.75 1.97
N TYR A 180 -2.84 2.40 2.60
CA TYR A 180 -2.98 2.48 4.06
C TYR A 180 -2.00 1.55 4.79
N LYS A 181 -1.86 0.31 4.31
CA LYS A 181 -0.90 -0.65 4.87
C LYS A 181 0.52 -0.10 4.80
N LYS A 182 0.96 0.38 3.62
CA LYS A 182 2.28 0.97 3.42
C LYS A 182 2.50 2.21 4.31
N TYR A 183 1.51 3.08 4.41
CA TYR A 183 1.57 4.24 5.31
C TYR A 183 1.78 3.85 6.77
N ARG A 184 1.08 2.82 7.24
CA ARG A 184 1.24 2.30 8.62
C ARG A 184 2.61 1.65 8.84
N GLU A 185 3.10 0.87 7.89
CA GLU A 185 4.44 0.28 7.93
C GLU A 185 5.52 1.35 8.04
N LEU A 186 5.46 2.38 7.21
CA LEU A 186 6.42 3.48 7.22
C LEU A 186 6.39 4.28 8.54
N LEU A 187 5.21 4.53 9.11
CA LEU A 187 5.10 5.22 10.40
C LEU A 187 5.61 4.40 11.58
N SER A 188 5.71 3.09 11.45
CA SER A 188 6.29 2.20 12.47
C SER A 188 7.80 1.98 12.32
N ASP A 189 8.40 2.46 11.22
CA ASP A 189 9.85 2.35 10.99
C ASP A 189 10.61 3.43 11.77
N ASP A 190 11.65 3.02 12.49
CA ASP A 190 12.44 3.91 13.34
C ASP A 190 13.19 5.02 12.58
N ARG A 191 13.39 4.88 11.27
CA ARG A 191 14.02 5.88 10.40
C ARG A 191 13.07 7.01 10.02
N VAL A 192 11.76 6.86 10.26
CA VAL A 192 10.72 7.85 9.94
C VAL A 192 10.37 8.68 11.18
N GLU A 193 10.43 10.01 11.05
CA GLU A 193 10.03 10.93 12.11
C GLU A 193 8.52 11.16 12.14
N LYS A 194 7.95 11.43 10.98
CA LYS A 194 6.51 11.70 10.79
C LYS A 194 6.10 11.44 9.34
N GLY A 195 4.80 11.30 9.13
CA GLY A 195 4.24 11.17 7.79
C GLY A 195 2.83 11.73 7.71
N TRP A 196 2.40 12.00 6.49
CA TRP A 196 1.04 12.43 6.17
C TRP A 196 0.65 11.97 4.78
N THR A 197 -0.62 12.12 4.44
CA THR A 197 -1.12 11.82 3.10
C THR A 197 -1.76 13.04 2.48
N ILE A 198 -1.61 13.19 1.16
CA ILE A 198 -2.27 14.21 0.36
C ILE A 198 -2.74 13.55 -0.94
N ASN A 199 -4.05 13.56 -1.16
CA ASN A 199 -4.68 12.96 -2.35
C ASN A 199 -4.21 11.52 -2.62
N GLY A 200 -4.18 10.69 -1.56
CA GLY A 200 -3.75 9.31 -1.63
C GLY A 200 -2.24 9.09 -1.75
N SER A 201 -1.44 10.14 -1.95
CA SER A 201 0.02 10.04 -1.93
C SER A 201 0.55 10.09 -0.49
N ILE A 202 1.50 9.23 -0.17
CA ILE A 202 2.17 9.19 1.13
C ILE A 202 3.40 10.09 1.09
N PHE A 203 3.57 10.90 2.12
CA PHE A 203 4.75 11.72 2.37
C PHE A 203 5.30 11.37 3.75
N ILE A 204 6.61 11.23 3.85
CA ILE A 204 7.32 10.95 5.10
C ILE A 204 8.50 11.89 5.27
N VAL A 205 8.92 12.10 6.52
CA VAL A 205 10.15 12.82 6.88
C VAL A 205 11.12 11.83 7.49
N LYS A 206 12.33 11.73 6.94
CA LYS A 206 13.42 10.96 7.53
C LYS A 206 13.91 11.58 8.83
N LYS A 207 14.26 10.76 9.81
CA LYS A 207 14.91 11.27 11.05
C LYS A 207 16.33 11.76 10.81
N SER A 208 17.07 11.14 9.89
CA SER A 208 18.49 11.37 9.65
C SER A 208 18.79 12.80 9.17
N ASP A 209 18.14 13.21 8.10
CA ASP A 209 18.43 14.45 7.36
C ASP A 209 17.24 15.39 7.25
N LYS A 210 16.09 15.03 7.86
CA LYS A 210 14.83 15.76 7.79
C LYS A 210 14.27 15.93 6.37
N SER A 211 14.77 15.16 5.40
CA SER A 211 14.28 15.17 4.03
C SER A 211 12.83 14.67 3.95
N VAL A 212 12.08 15.27 3.03
CA VAL A 212 10.71 14.87 2.72
C VAL A 212 10.73 13.95 1.51
N ILE A 213 10.25 12.73 1.68
CA ILE A 213 10.13 11.74 0.62
C ILE A 213 8.64 11.56 0.27
N ARG A 214 8.33 11.66 -1.03
CA ARG A 214 7.06 11.19 -1.57
C ARG A 214 7.20 9.73 -1.99
N VAL A 215 6.40 8.86 -1.41
CA VAL A 215 6.36 7.43 -1.77
C VAL A 215 5.72 7.28 -3.15
N ARG A 216 6.44 6.64 -4.07
CA ARG A 216 6.00 6.49 -5.48
C ARG A 216 5.05 5.32 -5.65
N SER A 217 5.31 4.21 -4.99
CA SER A 217 4.52 2.98 -5.05
C SER A 217 4.25 2.43 -3.65
N ALA A 218 3.02 1.99 -3.41
CA ALA A 218 2.67 1.27 -2.18
C ALA A 218 3.29 -0.14 -2.13
N TYR A 219 3.87 -0.60 -3.23
CA TYR A 219 4.48 -1.93 -3.36
C TYR A 219 6.02 -1.89 -3.29
N ASP A 220 6.63 -0.70 -3.14
CA ASP A 220 8.07 -0.59 -2.88
C ASP A 220 8.40 -1.14 -1.49
N SER A 221 9.58 -1.74 -1.34
CA SER A 221 10.08 -2.09 -0.01
C SER A 221 10.41 -0.83 0.79
N ILE A 222 10.42 -0.94 2.12
CA ILE A 222 10.79 0.19 2.99
C ILE A 222 12.20 0.66 2.69
N ASP A 223 13.13 -0.27 2.42
CA ASP A 223 14.52 0.07 2.10
C ASP A 223 14.68 0.76 0.73
N GLN A 224 13.85 0.41 -0.26
CA GLN A 224 13.81 1.16 -1.51
C GLN A 224 13.29 2.59 -1.35
N ILE A 225 12.41 2.82 -0.36
CA ILE A 225 11.84 4.14 -0.08
C ILE A 225 12.80 4.98 0.76
N LEU A 226 13.44 4.38 1.75
CA LEU A 226 14.26 5.11 2.72
C LEU A 226 15.73 5.16 2.35
N GLY A 227 16.21 4.25 1.52
CA GLY A 227 17.63 4.16 1.11
C GLY A 227 18.51 3.58 2.18
#